data_eabacb8937caeab77b7b410fe01be1e7
#
_entry.id   eabacb8937caeab77b7b410fe01be1e7
#
_cell.length_a   1.000
_cell.length_b   1.000
_cell.length_c   1.000
_cell.angle_alpha   90.00
_cell.angle_beta   90.00
_cell.angle_gamma   90.00
#
_symmetry.space_group_name_H-M   'P 1'
#
loop_
_entity.id
_entity.type
_entity.pdbx_description
1 polymer ?
#
loop_
_entity_poly.entity_id
_entity_poly.type
_entity_poly.pdbx_seq_one_letter_code
_entity_poly.pdbx_strand_id
1 'polypeptide(L)'
;LLVLLLTIVAATSVNAQKLHPLRKLQLAEMAISQLYVDTVNQQKLVEDAIRGMLKELDPHSLYSTAKETKALNEPLNGSFDGIGVQFSMVEDTLLIIQPVSKGPSEKVGILAGDRIITVADTAISGVKMERSEIMRRLRGPRGSKIKLGIKRRGVDELLYFNVTRAKIPVYSVDAYYMIRPRVGYIRIGSFGATTYAEFMKAVDTLQTQGMRDLIIDLQENGGGYLQAAVKIIEEFLQKNDLIVYTEGRAQRRMEYRATGKGRLTKGKVYVLVNEYSASAAEILAGAMQDQDRGTIIGRRSFGKGLVQRPIDFEDGSMIRLTIAHYYTPSGRCIQKPYAKGDQEDYAMDIEKRFKHGELYSADSIHFADSLKYQTLRRHRTVYGGGGIMPDVFVPLDTTQFTLLHRQIAARSLIINATLRYVDQHRQELKSRYTAFDDFYNNYTVPQSMTDSIFAEAERLKLKAYSKEECDKTLPMLKVQLKALIARDIWDMNEYYRIMNEQNRIVQKAVEIATK
;
A
#
# COMPACT_ATOMS: atom_id res chain seq x y z
N LEU A 1 47.98 68.88 -26.29
CA LEU A 1 47.00 67.84 -26.72
C LEU A 1 47.19 66.52 -26.00
N LEU A 2 47.64 66.53 -24.74
CA LEU A 2 47.91 65.31 -23.95
C LEU A 2 47.48 65.46 -22.51
N VAL A 3 46.49 66.26 -22.18
CA VAL A 3 46.05 66.53 -20.79
C VAL A 3 44.54 66.34 -20.60
N LEU A 4 43.83 65.74 -21.54
CA LEU A 4 42.36 65.62 -21.46
C LEU A 4 41.86 64.14 -21.46
N LEU A 5 42.67 63.20 -20.96
CA LEU A 5 42.31 61.80 -20.94
C LEU A 5 42.46 61.14 -19.53
N LEU A 6 42.45 61.93 -18.47
CA LEU A 6 42.75 61.44 -17.10
C LEU A 6 41.72 61.83 -16.06
N THR A 7 40.51 62.12 -16.40
CA THR A 7 39.45 62.38 -15.44
C THR A 7 38.10 61.84 -15.88
N ILE A 8 37.89 60.57 -15.95
CA ILE A 8 36.59 59.89 -15.72
C ILE A 8 36.91 58.40 -15.35
N VAL A 9 37.65 58.20 -14.31
CA VAL A 9 37.44 57.00 -13.49
C VAL A 9 36.55 57.44 -12.34
N ALA A 10 35.33 57.79 -12.65
CA ALA A 10 34.28 57.83 -11.66
C ALA A 10 34.10 56.41 -11.18
N ALA A 11 34.50 56.20 -9.93
CA ALA A 11 34.18 55.01 -9.18
C ALA A 11 32.66 54.80 -9.17
N THR A 12 32.14 54.15 -10.17
CA THR A 12 30.87 53.47 -10.04
C THR A 12 31.14 52.31 -9.10
N SER A 13 30.90 52.57 -7.81
CA SER A 13 30.62 51.51 -6.87
C SER A 13 29.49 50.69 -7.46
N VAL A 14 29.84 49.65 -8.19
CA VAL A 14 28.90 48.61 -8.58
C VAL A 14 28.45 48.00 -7.26
N ASN A 15 27.36 48.52 -6.70
CA ASN A 15 26.57 47.80 -5.74
C ASN A 15 26.27 46.47 -6.41
N ALA A 16 27.02 45.44 -6.05
CA ALA A 16 26.75 44.08 -6.47
C ALA A 16 25.35 43.73 -5.93
N GLN A 17 24.33 44.10 -6.68
CA GLN A 17 22.96 43.75 -6.39
C GLN A 17 22.97 42.25 -6.22
N LYS A 18 22.74 41.75 -4.97
CA LYS A 18 22.70 40.31 -4.69
C LYS A 18 21.77 39.67 -5.72
N LEU A 19 22.32 38.85 -6.59
CA LEU A 19 21.57 38.15 -7.61
C LEU A 19 20.41 37.42 -6.97
N HIS A 20 19.18 37.68 -7.41
CA HIS A 20 18.01 37.00 -6.85
C HIS A 20 18.17 35.48 -7.02
N PRO A 21 17.94 34.68 -6.00
CA PRO A 21 18.20 33.21 -6.01
C PRO A 21 17.61 32.49 -7.23
N LEU A 22 16.39 32.85 -7.66
CA LEU A 22 15.76 32.29 -8.84
C LEU A 22 16.55 32.60 -10.14
N ARG A 23 17.04 33.82 -10.29
CA ARG A 23 17.85 34.22 -11.46
C ARG A 23 19.19 33.48 -11.48
N LYS A 24 19.77 33.21 -10.31
CA LYS A 24 21.00 32.40 -10.19
C LYS A 24 20.77 30.96 -10.69
N LEU A 25 19.64 30.35 -10.34
CA LEU A 25 19.28 29.00 -10.79
C LEU A 25 19.08 28.96 -12.32
N GLN A 26 18.37 29.95 -12.88
CA GLN A 26 18.17 30.07 -14.34
C GLN A 26 19.48 30.25 -15.10
N LEU A 27 20.39 31.10 -14.59
CA LEU A 27 21.69 31.30 -15.22
C LEU A 27 22.58 30.05 -15.17
N ALA A 28 22.52 29.31 -14.05
CA ALA A 28 23.27 28.06 -13.93
C ALA A 28 22.77 27.02 -14.93
N GLU A 29 21.44 26.84 -15.03
CA GLU A 29 20.82 25.93 -15.99
C GLU A 29 21.21 26.28 -17.42
N MET A 30 21.08 27.57 -17.80
CA MET A 30 21.44 28.07 -19.14
C MET A 30 22.93 27.84 -19.44
N ALA A 31 23.81 28.16 -18.50
CA ALA A 31 25.25 27.98 -18.69
C ALA A 31 25.62 26.48 -18.87
N ILE A 32 25.03 25.59 -18.08
CA ILE A 32 25.27 24.16 -18.21
C ILE A 32 24.76 23.65 -19.56
N SER A 33 23.54 24.03 -19.94
CA SER A 33 22.93 23.57 -21.19
C SER A 33 23.64 24.06 -22.44
N GLN A 34 24.27 25.25 -22.38
CA GLN A 34 24.92 25.88 -23.56
C GLN A 34 26.42 25.71 -23.60
N LEU A 35 27.11 25.63 -22.46
CA LEU A 35 28.56 25.72 -22.39
C LEU A 35 29.25 24.42 -21.92
N TYR A 36 28.49 23.45 -21.41
CA TYR A 36 29.09 22.19 -20.97
C TYR A 36 29.73 21.46 -22.17
N VAL A 37 30.86 20.77 -21.92
CA VAL A 37 31.68 20.14 -22.96
C VAL A 37 30.93 19.07 -23.76
N ASP A 38 29.99 18.36 -23.12
CA ASP A 38 29.17 17.33 -23.75
C ASP A 38 27.70 17.75 -23.86
N THR A 39 26.91 17.01 -24.64
CA THR A 39 25.47 17.24 -24.75
C THR A 39 24.74 16.94 -23.44
N VAL A 40 23.88 17.87 -23.01
CA VAL A 40 23.10 17.75 -21.77
C VAL A 40 21.62 17.55 -22.10
N ASN A 41 20.99 16.60 -21.42
CA ASN A 41 19.54 16.49 -21.43
C ASN A 41 18.95 17.54 -20.46
N GLN A 42 18.48 18.64 -21.01
CA GLN A 42 17.97 19.79 -20.26
C GLN A 42 16.80 19.42 -19.35
N GLN A 43 15.86 18.61 -19.85
CA GLN A 43 14.71 18.14 -19.04
C GLN A 43 15.19 17.40 -17.80
N LYS A 44 16.09 16.43 -17.99
CA LYS A 44 16.65 15.65 -16.87
C LYS A 44 17.40 16.54 -15.88
N LEU A 45 18.16 17.52 -16.37
CA LEU A 45 18.88 18.47 -15.52
C LEU A 45 17.92 19.26 -14.61
N VAL A 46 16.81 19.77 -15.16
CA VAL A 46 15.79 20.51 -14.41
C VAL A 46 15.10 19.58 -13.40
N GLU A 47 14.74 18.35 -13.78
CA GLU A 47 14.16 17.36 -12.88
C GLU A 47 15.10 17.05 -11.71
N ASP A 48 16.39 16.84 -11.97
CA ASP A 48 17.40 16.54 -10.93
C ASP A 48 17.61 17.76 -9.99
N ALA A 49 17.56 18.99 -10.52
CA ALA A 49 17.59 20.20 -9.70
C ALA A 49 16.37 20.31 -8.77
N ILE A 50 15.16 20.01 -9.25
CA ILE A 50 13.95 19.99 -8.44
C ILE A 50 14.05 18.90 -7.35
N ARG A 51 14.51 17.70 -7.70
CA ARG A 51 14.75 16.62 -6.72
C ARG A 51 15.75 17.04 -5.64
N GLY A 52 16.84 17.72 -6.05
CA GLY A 52 17.84 18.26 -5.12
C GLY A 52 17.24 19.26 -4.13
N MET A 53 16.43 20.20 -4.61
CA MET A 53 15.75 21.16 -3.73
C MET A 53 14.79 20.47 -2.73
N LEU A 54 14.01 19.49 -3.19
CA LEU A 54 13.04 18.79 -2.33
C LEU A 54 13.71 17.91 -1.28
N LYS A 55 14.87 17.34 -1.60
CA LYS A 55 15.66 16.52 -0.68
C LYS A 55 16.03 17.26 0.61
N GLU A 56 16.25 18.58 0.52
CA GLU A 56 16.60 19.43 1.67
C GLU A 56 15.43 19.78 2.59
N LEU A 57 14.19 19.33 2.28
CA LEU A 57 13.00 19.70 3.04
C LEU A 57 12.60 18.64 4.05
N ASP A 58 12.02 17.55 3.58
CA ASP A 58 11.52 16.45 4.39
C ASP A 58 11.54 15.13 3.58
N PRO A 59 11.41 13.96 4.22
CA PRO A 59 11.52 12.67 3.52
C PRO A 59 10.36 12.36 2.56
N HIS A 60 9.31 13.16 2.54
CA HIS A 60 8.08 12.87 1.80
C HIS A 60 7.78 13.86 0.68
N SER A 61 8.43 15.04 0.68
CA SER A 61 8.38 15.96 -0.45
C SER A 61 9.20 15.41 -1.61
N LEU A 62 8.53 15.15 -2.75
CA LEU A 62 9.19 14.51 -3.88
C LEU A 62 8.64 15.02 -5.23
N TYR A 63 9.49 14.91 -6.24
CA TYR A 63 9.13 15.08 -7.65
C TYR A 63 8.86 13.73 -8.28
N SER A 64 7.85 13.67 -9.14
CA SER A 64 7.50 12.50 -9.94
C SER A 64 7.34 12.91 -11.40
N THR A 65 7.95 12.15 -12.30
CA THR A 65 7.71 12.27 -13.75
C THR A 65 6.25 11.96 -14.08
N ALA A 66 5.77 12.33 -15.27
CA ALA A 66 4.41 12.00 -15.71
C ALA A 66 4.07 10.51 -15.59
N LYS A 67 5.02 9.63 -15.93
CA LYS A 67 4.86 8.18 -15.81
C LYS A 67 4.73 7.74 -14.34
N GLU A 68 5.58 8.26 -13.47
CA GLU A 68 5.56 7.96 -12.03
C GLU A 68 4.29 8.51 -11.38
N THR A 69 3.89 9.75 -11.73
CA THR A 69 2.65 10.39 -11.25
C THR A 69 1.42 9.56 -11.58
N LYS A 70 1.33 9.07 -12.81
CA LYS A 70 0.24 8.18 -13.22
C LYS A 70 0.23 6.89 -12.41
N ALA A 71 1.38 6.25 -12.25
CA ALA A 71 1.52 5.00 -11.49
C ALA A 71 1.15 5.16 -10.01
N LEU A 72 1.49 6.31 -9.39
CA LEU A 72 1.16 6.63 -8.01
C LEU A 72 -0.33 6.93 -7.80
N ASN A 73 -0.98 7.58 -8.76
CA ASN A 73 -2.36 8.03 -8.63
C ASN A 73 -3.39 6.95 -9.02
N GLU A 74 -3.07 6.05 -9.96
CA GLU A 74 -4.00 5.02 -10.42
C GLU A 74 -4.60 4.18 -9.29
N PRO A 75 -3.84 3.61 -8.33
CA PRO A 75 -4.41 2.82 -7.24
C PRO A 75 -5.34 3.67 -6.34
N LEU A 76 -4.98 4.93 -6.09
CA LEU A 76 -5.76 5.83 -5.24
C LEU A 76 -7.04 6.32 -5.92
N ASN A 77 -7.06 6.41 -7.24
CA ASN A 77 -8.25 6.75 -8.02
C ASN A 77 -9.27 5.60 -8.11
N GLY A 78 -8.92 4.42 -7.58
CA GLY A 78 -9.79 3.24 -7.53
C GLY A 78 -10.06 2.60 -8.90
N SER A 79 -9.27 2.92 -9.93
CA SER A 79 -9.40 2.30 -11.25
C SER A 79 -8.26 2.67 -12.20
N PHE A 80 -8.04 1.81 -13.19
CA PHE A 80 -7.17 2.09 -14.34
C PHE A 80 -7.84 1.60 -15.64
N ASP A 81 -7.32 2.04 -16.79
CA ASP A 81 -7.82 1.60 -18.09
C ASP A 81 -6.99 0.42 -18.61
N GLY A 82 -7.66 -0.69 -18.98
CA GLY A 82 -6.99 -1.89 -19.44
C GLY A 82 -7.94 -3.02 -19.84
N ILE A 83 -7.39 -4.24 -19.95
CA ILE A 83 -8.13 -5.43 -20.36
C ILE A 83 -8.89 -6.14 -19.22
N GLY A 84 -8.57 -5.85 -17.95
CA GLY A 84 -9.26 -6.43 -16.79
C GLY A 84 -8.93 -7.89 -16.54
N VAL A 85 -7.67 -8.19 -16.28
CA VAL A 85 -7.19 -9.50 -15.83
C VAL A 85 -6.26 -9.36 -14.64
N GLN A 86 -6.36 -10.29 -13.70
CA GLN A 86 -5.30 -10.57 -12.72
C GLN A 86 -4.38 -11.61 -13.34
N PHE A 87 -3.08 -11.38 -13.31
CA PHE A 87 -2.12 -12.29 -13.94
C PHE A 87 -0.82 -12.42 -13.15
N SER A 88 -0.11 -13.50 -13.40
CA SER A 88 1.26 -13.69 -12.93
C SER A 88 2.14 -14.17 -14.08
N MET A 89 3.44 -13.94 -13.94
CA MET A 89 4.43 -14.54 -14.85
C MET A 89 4.84 -15.90 -14.30
N VAL A 90 4.68 -16.94 -15.11
CA VAL A 90 5.10 -18.31 -14.81
C VAL A 90 5.96 -18.77 -15.99
N GLU A 91 7.24 -19.06 -15.73
CA GLU A 91 8.18 -19.57 -16.75
C GLU A 91 8.16 -18.73 -18.04
N ASP A 92 8.35 -17.42 -17.91
CA ASP A 92 8.35 -16.45 -19.02
C ASP A 92 7.02 -16.42 -19.82
N THR A 93 5.92 -16.83 -19.18
CA THR A 93 4.58 -16.81 -19.79
C THR A 93 3.59 -16.08 -18.89
N LEU A 94 2.75 -15.22 -19.47
CA LEU A 94 1.70 -14.53 -18.73
C LEU A 94 0.51 -15.47 -18.53
N LEU A 95 0.34 -15.97 -17.31
CA LEU A 95 -0.81 -16.78 -16.89
C LEU A 95 -1.90 -15.89 -16.30
N ILE A 96 -3.11 -15.99 -16.84
CA ILE A 96 -4.29 -15.32 -16.26
C ILE A 96 -4.75 -16.10 -15.04
N ILE A 97 -4.63 -15.47 -13.87
CA ILE A 97 -5.14 -16.02 -12.61
C ILE A 97 -6.67 -15.98 -12.65
N GLN A 98 -7.21 -14.79 -13.00
CA GLN A 98 -8.63 -14.56 -13.03
C GLN A 98 -8.96 -13.32 -13.88
N PRO A 99 -9.94 -13.34 -14.79
CA PRO A 99 -10.49 -12.13 -15.38
C PRO A 99 -11.30 -11.36 -14.32
N VAL A 100 -11.28 -10.03 -14.40
CA VAL A 100 -12.10 -9.19 -13.53
C VAL A 100 -13.57 -9.40 -13.87
N SER A 101 -14.39 -9.68 -12.85
CA SER A 101 -15.83 -9.95 -13.04
C SER A 101 -16.53 -8.79 -13.75
N LYS A 102 -17.33 -9.11 -14.76
CA LYS A 102 -18.00 -8.18 -15.68
C LYS A 102 -17.02 -7.28 -16.46
N GLY A 103 -15.74 -7.59 -16.42
CA GLY A 103 -14.67 -6.89 -17.11
C GLY A 103 -14.60 -7.19 -18.60
N PRO A 104 -13.78 -6.45 -19.37
CA PRO A 104 -13.69 -6.60 -20.82
C PRO A 104 -13.14 -7.97 -21.24
N SER A 105 -12.20 -8.56 -20.53
CA SER A 105 -11.65 -9.89 -20.85
C SER A 105 -12.66 -11.01 -20.60
N GLU A 106 -13.41 -10.96 -19.50
CA GLU A 106 -14.47 -11.94 -19.21
C GLU A 106 -15.56 -11.91 -20.29
N LYS A 107 -15.96 -10.70 -20.72
CA LYS A 107 -17.01 -10.52 -21.75
C LYS A 107 -16.69 -11.14 -23.10
N VAL A 108 -15.43 -11.26 -23.45
CA VAL A 108 -15.00 -11.90 -24.70
C VAL A 108 -14.68 -13.38 -24.52
N GLY A 109 -14.84 -13.95 -23.30
CA GLY A 109 -14.68 -15.37 -23.05
C GLY A 109 -13.24 -15.79 -22.67
N ILE A 110 -12.41 -14.86 -22.22
CA ILE A 110 -11.11 -15.18 -21.61
C ILE A 110 -11.35 -15.77 -20.23
N LEU A 111 -10.65 -16.86 -19.90
CA LEU A 111 -10.84 -17.66 -18.70
C LEU A 111 -9.62 -17.63 -17.79
N ALA A 112 -9.83 -17.97 -16.51
CA ALA A 112 -8.74 -18.27 -15.59
C ALA A 112 -7.97 -19.52 -16.07
N GLY A 113 -6.64 -19.46 -16.05
CA GLY A 113 -5.75 -20.49 -16.59
C GLY A 113 -5.31 -20.24 -18.04
N ASP A 114 -5.93 -19.30 -18.76
CA ASP A 114 -5.47 -18.89 -20.08
C ASP A 114 -4.07 -18.26 -20.02
N ARG A 115 -3.27 -18.46 -21.07
CA ARG A 115 -1.94 -17.86 -21.21
C ARG A 115 -1.93 -16.87 -22.35
N ILE A 116 -1.53 -15.63 -22.11
CA ILE A 116 -1.37 -14.64 -23.18
C ILE A 116 -0.02 -14.86 -23.83
N ILE A 117 -0.02 -15.26 -25.10
CA ILE A 117 1.18 -15.53 -25.90
C ILE A 117 1.55 -14.31 -26.73
N THR A 118 0.55 -13.65 -27.35
CA THR A 118 0.78 -12.46 -28.18
C THR A 118 -0.15 -11.31 -27.78
N VAL A 119 0.33 -10.09 -27.95
CA VAL A 119 -0.41 -8.84 -27.79
C VAL A 119 -0.20 -7.98 -29.03
N ALA A 120 -1.28 -7.67 -29.77
CA ALA A 120 -1.22 -6.98 -31.06
C ALA A 120 -0.19 -7.65 -32.00
N ASP A 121 -0.30 -8.96 -32.13
CA ASP A 121 0.56 -9.85 -32.94
C ASP A 121 2.07 -9.87 -32.52
N THR A 122 2.43 -9.19 -31.43
CA THR A 122 3.78 -9.25 -30.85
C THR A 122 3.83 -10.32 -29.78
N ALA A 123 4.80 -11.24 -29.85
CA ALA A 123 5.05 -12.23 -28.82
C ALA A 123 5.46 -11.55 -27.49
N ILE A 124 4.83 -11.96 -26.39
CA ILE A 124 5.14 -11.48 -25.02
C ILE A 124 5.56 -12.63 -24.09
N SER A 125 5.37 -13.86 -24.51
CA SER A 125 5.75 -15.08 -23.77
C SER A 125 6.89 -15.77 -24.48
N GLY A 126 7.84 -16.35 -23.74
CA GLY A 126 9.03 -17.03 -24.28
C GLY A 126 10.12 -16.09 -24.79
N VAL A 127 10.00 -14.78 -24.59
CA VAL A 127 10.90 -13.73 -25.13
C VAL A 127 11.58 -12.89 -24.03
N LYS A 128 11.44 -13.28 -22.77
CA LYS A 128 11.97 -12.59 -21.59
C LYS A 128 11.60 -11.08 -21.55
N MET A 129 10.35 -10.77 -21.98
CA MET A 129 9.88 -9.39 -21.99
C MET A 129 9.69 -8.90 -20.54
N GLU A 130 10.18 -7.69 -20.26
CA GLU A 130 10.03 -7.06 -18.96
C GLU A 130 8.55 -6.87 -18.60
N ARG A 131 8.18 -7.18 -17.35
CA ARG A 131 6.80 -7.06 -16.85
C ARG A 131 6.20 -5.67 -17.07
N SER A 132 7.00 -4.63 -16.92
CA SER A 132 6.59 -3.24 -17.15
C SER A 132 6.16 -3.00 -18.61
N GLU A 133 6.85 -3.60 -19.56
CA GLU A 133 6.53 -3.51 -20.98
C GLU A 133 5.27 -4.31 -21.33
N ILE A 134 5.11 -5.51 -20.76
CA ILE A 134 3.88 -6.30 -20.88
C ILE A 134 2.69 -5.48 -20.38
N MET A 135 2.80 -4.90 -19.17
CA MET A 135 1.77 -4.06 -18.59
C MET A 135 1.42 -2.87 -19.49
N ARG A 136 2.43 -2.20 -20.05
CA ARG A 136 2.26 -1.07 -20.97
C ARG A 136 1.44 -1.47 -22.22
N ARG A 137 1.68 -2.67 -22.76
CA ARG A 137 0.94 -3.18 -23.93
C ARG A 137 -0.50 -3.55 -23.61
N LEU A 138 -0.75 -4.16 -22.45
CA LEU A 138 -2.10 -4.56 -22.02
C LEU A 138 -2.97 -3.36 -21.65
N ARG A 139 -2.38 -2.30 -21.08
CA ARG A 139 -3.03 -1.02 -20.78
C ARG A 139 -3.18 -0.17 -22.05
N GLY A 140 -4.00 0.85 -21.97
CA GLY A 140 -4.18 1.82 -23.06
C GLY A 140 -5.47 2.61 -22.89
N PRO A 141 -5.74 3.59 -23.77
CA PRO A 141 -6.92 4.43 -23.69
C PRO A 141 -8.22 3.63 -23.68
N ARG A 142 -9.15 4.04 -22.82
CA ARG A 142 -10.50 3.45 -22.75
C ARG A 142 -11.16 3.48 -24.13
N GLY A 143 -11.81 2.36 -24.49
CA GLY A 143 -12.46 2.18 -25.81
C GLY A 143 -11.51 1.71 -26.91
N SER A 144 -10.19 1.75 -26.71
CA SER A 144 -9.26 1.19 -27.70
C SER A 144 -9.34 -0.34 -27.71
N LYS A 145 -9.19 -0.94 -28.89
CA LYS A 145 -9.21 -2.39 -29.08
C LYS A 145 -7.80 -2.97 -29.11
N ILE A 146 -7.67 -4.19 -28.60
CA ILE A 146 -6.42 -4.95 -28.62
C ILE A 146 -6.72 -6.41 -28.95
N LYS A 147 -5.94 -6.99 -29.86
CA LYS A 147 -5.97 -8.41 -30.20
C LYS A 147 -5.03 -9.18 -29.29
N LEU A 148 -5.52 -10.22 -28.63
CA LEU A 148 -4.76 -11.12 -27.78
C LEU A 148 -4.75 -12.51 -28.38
N GLY A 149 -3.56 -13.13 -28.49
CA GLY A 149 -3.40 -14.54 -28.81
C GLY A 149 -3.25 -15.34 -27.51
N ILE A 150 -4.18 -16.25 -27.29
CA ILE A 150 -4.35 -17.00 -26.03
C ILE A 150 -4.10 -18.48 -26.28
N LYS A 151 -3.22 -19.11 -25.50
CA LYS A 151 -3.11 -20.55 -25.37
C LYS A 151 -3.95 -21.02 -24.20
N ARG A 152 -4.95 -21.82 -24.49
CA ARG A 152 -5.87 -22.45 -23.52
C ARG A 152 -5.50 -23.91 -23.33
N ARG A 153 -5.51 -24.40 -22.11
CA ARG A 153 -5.27 -25.82 -21.82
C ARG A 153 -6.34 -26.70 -22.46
N GLY A 154 -5.91 -27.77 -23.11
CA GLY A 154 -6.81 -28.68 -23.84
C GLY A 154 -7.27 -28.17 -25.23
N VAL A 155 -6.71 -27.05 -25.70
CA VAL A 155 -6.92 -26.52 -27.05
C VAL A 155 -5.56 -26.37 -27.72
N ASP A 156 -5.36 -27.08 -28.85
CA ASP A 156 -4.06 -27.10 -29.55
C ASP A 156 -3.78 -25.80 -30.29
N GLU A 157 -4.80 -25.13 -30.75
CA GLU A 157 -4.71 -23.90 -31.53
C GLU A 157 -4.62 -22.67 -30.63
N LEU A 158 -4.04 -21.58 -31.17
CA LEU A 158 -4.01 -20.29 -30.54
C LEU A 158 -5.37 -19.58 -30.73
N LEU A 159 -6.06 -19.28 -29.64
CA LEU A 159 -7.33 -18.55 -29.68
C LEU A 159 -7.08 -17.05 -29.76
N TYR A 160 -7.81 -16.34 -30.60
CA TYR A 160 -7.69 -14.90 -30.74
C TYR A 160 -8.91 -14.17 -30.18
N PHE A 161 -8.67 -13.20 -29.32
CA PHE A 161 -9.70 -12.37 -28.71
C PHE A 161 -9.44 -10.89 -28.96
N ASN A 162 -10.47 -10.16 -29.43
CA ASN A 162 -10.45 -8.72 -29.54
C ASN A 162 -11.06 -8.11 -28.28
N VAL A 163 -10.21 -7.55 -27.41
CA VAL A 163 -10.63 -6.95 -26.14
C VAL A 163 -10.72 -5.44 -26.31
N THR A 164 -11.87 -4.85 -25.96
CA THR A 164 -12.02 -3.39 -25.86
C THR A 164 -11.65 -2.95 -24.45
N ARG A 165 -10.57 -2.17 -24.31
CA ARG A 165 -10.13 -1.67 -23.00
C ARG A 165 -11.22 -0.86 -22.32
N ALA A 166 -11.36 -1.05 -21.03
CA ALA A 166 -12.34 -0.37 -20.21
C ALA A 166 -11.75 0.05 -18.87
N LYS A 167 -12.53 0.82 -18.12
CA LYS A 167 -12.21 1.17 -16.73
C LYS A 167 -12.27 -0.10 -15.86
N ILE A 168 -11.15 -0.47 -15.26
CA ILE A 168 -10.99 -1.65 -14.40
C ILE A 168 -10.95 -1.17 -12.95
N PRO A 169 -11.87 -1.63 -12.07
CA PRO A 169 -11.86 -1.23 -10.68
C PRO A 169 -10.63 -1.78 -9.95
N VAL A 170 -10.10 -0.97 -9.04
CA VAL A 170 -9.09 -1.36 -8.05
C VAL A 170 -9.73 -1.16 -6.68
N TYR A 171 -9.99 -2.25 -5.98
CA TYR A 171 -10.60 -2.19 -4.67
C TYR A 171 -9.56 -1.87 -3.60
N SER A 172 -9.96 -1.10 -2.63
CA SER A 172 -9.18 -0.69 -1.47
C SER A 172 -9.60 -1.39 -0.18
N VAL A 173 -10.81 -1.96 -0.16
CA VAL A 173 -11.26 -2.90 0.85
C VAL A 173 -10.91 -4.31 0.38
N ASP A 174 -9.87 -4.90 0.99
CA ASP A 174 -9.32 -6.18 0.58
C ASP A 174 -10.23 -7.36 0.95
N ALA A 175 -10.85 -7.30 2.14
CA ALA A 175 -11.71 -8.37 2.64
C ALA A 175 -12.72 -7.84 3.66
N TYR A 176 -13.88 -8.50 3.70
CA TYR A 176 -14.88 -8.29 4.75
C TYR A 176 -15.73 -9.55 4.95
N TYR A 177 -15.90 -9.98 6.21
CA TYR A 177 -16.68 -11.15 6.58
C TYR A 177 -17.00 -11.16 8.08
N MET A 178 -17.96 -11.98 8.50
CA MET A 178 -18.21 -12.22 9.92
C MET A 178 -17.11 -13.13 10.48
N ILE A 179 -16.20 -12.56 11.29
CA ILE A 179 -15.08 -13.32 11.88
C ILE A 179 -15.52 -14.17 13.07
N ARG A 180 -16.56 -13.73 13.79
CA ARG A 180 -17.28 -14.46 14.85
C ARG A 180 -18.75 -14.04 14.83
N PRO A 181 -19.66 -14.78 15.46
CA PRO A 181 -21.04 -14.32 15.64
C PRO A 181 -21.05 -12.90 16.20
N ARG A 182 -21.76 -11.98 15.56
CA ARG A 182 -21.90 -10.55 15.89
C ARG A 182 -20.66 -9.68 15.72
N VAL A 183 -19.51 -10.22 15.34
CA VAL A 183 -18.27 -9.47 15.10
C VAL A 183 -17.92 -9.49 13.62
N GLY A 184 -18.00 -8.34 12.99
CA GLY A 184 -17.56 -8.13 11.62
C GLY A 184 -16.06 -7.81 11.54
N TYR A 185 -15.44 -8.18 10.43
CA TYR A 185 -14.07 -7.83 10.10
C TYR A 185 -14.05 -7.15 8.74
N ILE A 186 -13.34 -6.01 8.64
CA ILE A 186 -13.09 -5.29 7.39
C ILE A 186 -11.61 -4.94 7.32
N ARG A 187 -10.95 -5.36 6.24
CA ARG A 187 -9.57 -4.98 5.95
C ARG A 187 -9.54 -3.88 4.90
N ILE A 188 -8.88 -2.76 5.23
CA ILE A 188 -8.67 -1.64 4.32
C ILE A 188 -7.18 -1.60 3.97
N GLY A 189 -6.84 -1.91 2.71
CA GLY A 189 -5.44 -1.91 2.23
C GLY A 189 -4.91 -0.50 1.91
N SER A 190 -5.79 0.43 1.52
CA SER A 190 -5.43 1.82 1.25
C SER A 190 -6.64 2.75 1.33
N PHE A 191 -6.40 4.07 1.41
CA PHE A 191 -7.47 5.08 1.40
C PHE A 191 -7.55 5.77 0.03
N GLY A 192 -8.29 5.19 -0.90
CA GLY A 192 -8.53 5.73 -2.25
C GLY A 192 -9.86 6.48 -2.36
N ALA A 193 -10.17 6.93 -3.57
CA ALA A 193 -11.39 7.68 -3.88
C ALA A 193 -12.69 6.86 -3.65
N THR A 194 -12.62 5.55 -3.80
CA THR A 194 -13.76 4.63 -3.69
C THR A 194 -13.88 3.96 -2.32
N THR A 195 -12.87 4.09 -1.45
CA THR A 195 -12.76 3.37 -0.17
C THR A 195 -13.97 3.55 0.73
N TYR A 196 -14.49 4.78 0.84
CA TYR A 196 -15.67 5.02 1.66
C TYR A 196 -16.91 4.24 1.15
N ALA A 197 -17.14 4.25 -0.15
CA ALA A 197 -18.27 3.50 -0.73
C ALA A 197 -18.10 1.99 -0.59
N GLU A 198 -16.89 1.47 -0.75
CA GLU A 198 -16.55 0.06 -0.55
C GLU A 198 -16.73 -0.34 0.92
N PHE A 199 -16.24 0.48 1.85
CA PHE A 199 -16.39 0.29 3.29
C PHE A 199 -17.88 0.23 3.69
N MET A 200 -18.70 1.17 3.21
CA MET A 200 -20.13 1.20 3.54
C MET A 200 -20.88 0.01 2.95
N LYS A 201 -20.53 -0.43 1.75
CA LYS A 201 -21.06 -1.68 1.17
C LYS A 201 -20.71 -2.91 2.02
N ALA A 202 -19.48 -2.99 2.52
CA ALA A 202 -19.05 -4.05 3.42
C ALA A 202 -19.85 -4.00 4.74
N VAL A 203 -20.00 -2.82 5.33
CA VAL A 203 -20.82 -2.60 6.54
C VAL A 203 -22.28 -3.05 6.32
N ASP A 204 -22.90 -2.64 5.23
CA ASP A 204 -24.30 -3.01 4.92
C ASP A 204 -24.43 -4.55 4.84
N THR A 205 -23.48 -5.21 4.16
CA THR A 205 -23.46 -6.68 4.06
C THR A 205 -23.31 -7.34 5.44
N LEU A 206 -22.39 -6.86 6.27
CA LEU A 206 -22.14 -7.43 7.60
C LEU A 206 -23.31 -7.17 8.55
N GLN A 207 -23.98 -6.02 8.44
CA GLN A 207 -25.18 -5.71 9.22
C GLN A 207 -26.35 -6.65 8.90
N THR A 208 -26.54 -7.03 7.62
CA THR A 208 -27.56 -8.04 7.26
C THR A 208 -27.24 -9.43 7.84
N GLN A 209 -25.96 -9.70 8.15
CA GLN A 209 -25.49 -10.91 8.81
C GLN A 209 -25.48 -10.82 10.34
N GLY A 210 -25.99 -9.74 10.91
CA GLY A 210 -26.14 -9.53 12.34
C GLY A 210 -24.92 -8.95 13.06
N MET A 211 -24.02 -8.25 12.33
CA MET A 211 -22.89 -7.55 12.94
C MET A 211 -23.35 -6.51 13.96
N ARG A 212 -22.68 -6.46 15.11
CA ARG A 212 -22.81 -5.44 16.16
C ARG A 212 -21.48 -4.74 16.44
N ASP A 213 -20.42 -5.49 16.51
CA ASP A 213 -19.07 -5.03 16.79
C ASP A 213 -18.21 -5.18 15.53
N LEU A 214 -17.21 -4.31 15.36
CA LEU A 214 -16.42 -4.24 14.14
C LEU A 214 -14.92 -4.24 14.43
N ILE A 215 -14.19 -5.08 13.73
CA ILE A 215 -12.73 -5.05 13.63
C ILE A 215 -12.37 -4.39 12.30
N ILE A 216 -11.63 -3.27 12.34
CA ILE A 216 -11.06 -2.59 11.17
C ILE A 216 -9.58 -2.91 11.13
N ASP A 217 -9.13 -3.62 10.11
CA ASP A 217 -7.72 -3.97 9.94
C ASP A 217 -7.02 -3.00 9.00
N LEU A 218 -6.04 -2.28 9.56
CA LEU A 218 -5.17 -1.32 8.87
C LEU A 218 -3.71 -1.78 8.86
N GLN A 219 -3.43 -3.04 9.15
CA GLN A 219 -2.07 -3.60 9.04
C GLN A 219 -1.58 -3.45 7.60
N GLU A 220 -0.33 -3.01 7.40
CA GLU A 220 0.30 -2.75 6.09
C GLU A 220 -0.37 -1.59 5.29
N ASN A 221 -1.29 -0.83 5.87
CA ASN A 221 -1.95 0.28 5.19
C ASN A 221 -1.10 1.55 5.24
N GLY A 222 -0.45 1.90 4.15
CA GLY A 222 0.38 3.11 4.03
C GLY A 222 -0.39 4.44 3.97
N GLY A 223 -1.72 4.42 4.08
CA GLY A 223 -2.56 5.62 4.02
C GLY A 223 -3.23 5.86 2.67
N GLY A 224 -3.29 7.11 2.26
CA GLY A 224 -3.95 7.57 1.04
C GLY A 224 -4.66 8.92 1.23
N TYR A 225 -5.85 9.07 0.68
CA TYR A 225 -6.60 10.34 0.76
C TYR A 225 -7.16 10.60 2.16
N LEU A 226 -6.80 11.75 2.73
CA LEU A 226 -7.32 12.26 4.00
C LEU A 226 -8.87 12.22 4.05
N GLN A 227 -9.51 12.67 2.98
CA GLN A 227 -10.97 12.75 2.90
C GLN A 227 -11.65 11.38 2.99
N ALA A 228 -11.02 10.32 2.48
CA ALA A 228 -11.55 8.97 2.60
C ALA A 228 -11.54 8.49 4.05
N ALA A 229 -10.44 8.74 4.78
CA ALA A 229 -10.35 8.43 6.21
C ALA A 229 -11.35 9.26 7.03
N VAL A 230 -11.45 10.57 6.80
CA VAL A 230 -12.39 11.46 7.49
C VAL A 230 -13.83 10.96 7.34
N LYS A 231 -14.28 10.59 6.12
CA LYS A 231 -15.63 10.06 5.89
C LYS A 231 -15.89 8.75 6.64
N ILE A 232 -14.91 7.86 6.72
CA ILE A 232 -15.06 6.60 7.47
C ILE A 232 -15.11 6.87 8.97
N ILE A 233 -14.25 7.76 9.50
CA ILE A 233 -14.23 8.11 10.93
C ILE A 233 -15.55 8.76 11.35
N GLU A 234 -16.12 9.61 10.49
CA GLU A 234 -17.39 10.27 10.74
C GLU A 234 -18.53 9.28 11.06
N GLU A 235 -18.52 8.09 10.47
CA GLU A 235 -19.53 7.06 10.73
C GLU A 235 -19.60 6.62 12.20
N PHE A 236 -18.50 6.81 12.96
CA PHE A 236 -18.37 6.34 14.34
C PHE A 236 -18.55 7.44 15.40
N LEU A 237 -18.49 8.71 15.02
CA LEU A 237 -18.40 9.84 15.95
C LEU A 237 -19.70 10.62 16.10
N GLN A 238 -19.82 11.34 17.21
CA GLN A 238 -20.94 12.21 17.51
C GLN A 238 -20.81 13.55 16.78
N LYS A 239 -21.92 14.27 16.64
CA LYS A 239 -21.91 15.63 16.05
C LYS A 239 -20.89 16.53 16.77
N ASN A 240 -20.10 17.25 15.99
CA ASN A 240 -19.04 18.16 16.44
C ASN A 240 -17.79 17.50 17.04
N ASP A 241 -17.73 16.18 17.20
CA ASP A 241 -16.48 15.53 17.59
C ASP A 241 -15.39 15.88 16.57
N LEU A 242 -14.22 16.29 17.06
CA LEU A 242 -13.07 16.58 16.22
C LEU A 242 -12.50 15.26 15.69
N ILE A 243 -12.26 15.18 14.38
CA ILE A 243 -11.66 14.02 13.72
C ILE A 243 -10.15 14.21 13.61
N VAL A 244 -9.73 15.33 13.05
CA VAL A 244 -8.35 15.70 12.81
C VAL A 244 -8.29 17.20 12.51
N TYR A 245 -7.18 17.85 12.78
CA TYR A 245 -6.91 19.17 12.22
C TYR A 245 -5.54 19.21 11.57
N THR A 246 -5.38 20.13 10.62
CA THR A 246 -4.13 20.35 9.90
C THR A 246 -3.69 21.78 10.08
N GLU A 247 -2.37 22.00 10.26
CA GLU A 247 -1.80 23.32 10.45
C GLU A 247 -0.37 23.37 9.89
N GLY A 248 -0.03 24.48 9.24
CA GLY A 248 1.30 24.69 8.67
C GLY A 248 1.61 26.16 8.48
N ARG A 249 2.84 26.49 8.11
CA ARG A 249 3.29 27.88 7.94
C ARG A 249 2.41 28.70 6.99
N ALA A 250 2.03 28.12 5.86
CA ALA A 250 1.23 28.77 4.83
C ALA A 250 -0.24 28.34 4.86
N GLN A 251 -0.61 27.42 5.72
CA GLN A 251 -1.95 26.92 5.88
C GLN A 251 -2.41 27.12 7.32
N ARG A 252 -3.42 27.99 7.51
CA ARG A 252 -4.04 28.15 8.83
C ARG A 252 -4.66 26.84 9.29
N ARG A 253 -4.85 26.69 10.58
CA ARG A 253 -5.54 25.55 11.20
C ARG A 253 -6.89 25.29 10.52
N MET A 254 -7.04 24.07 10.00
CA MET A 254 -8.26 23.58 9.37
C MET A 254 -8.73 22.33 10.11
N GLU A 255 -9.92 22.39 10.66
CA GLU A 255 -10.51 21.30 11.45
C GLU A 255 -11.50 20.49 10.61
N TYR A 256 -11.46 19.19 10.79
CA TYR A 256 -12.45 18.25 10.27
C TYR A 256 -13.25 17.72 11.46
N ARG A 257 -14.55 17.98 11.47
CA ARG A 257 -15.44 17.58 12.54
C ARG A 257 -16.57 16.70 12.00
N ALA A 258 -17.02 15.75 12.83
CA ALA A 258 -18.14 14.88 12.50
C ALA A 258 -19.45 15.68 12.44
N THR A 259 -20.28 15.39 11.42
CA THR A 259 -21.58 16.04 11.23
C THR A 259 -22.69 15.42 12.10
N GLY A 260 -22.43 14.23 12.66
CA GLY A 260 -23.40 13.45 13.45
C GLY A 260 -24.37 12.62 12.60
N LYS A 261 -24.07 12.45 11.31
CA LYS A 261 -24.84 11.59 10.38
C LYS A 261 -24.36 10.14 10.35
N GLY A 262 -23.33 9.81 11.14
CA GLY A 262 -22.71 8.49 11.18
C GLY A 262 -23.67 7.41 11.65
N ARG A 263 -23.60 6.24 11.02
CA ARG A 263 -24.46 5.08 11.27
C ARG A 263 -23.86 4.06 12.25
N LEU A 264 -22.57 4.18 12.58
CA LEU A 264 -21.81 3.22 13.39
C LEU A 264 -21.45 3.77 14.78
N THR A 265 -22.29 4.65 15.33
CA THR A 265 -22.06 5.27 16.64
C THR A 265 -22.22 4.30 17.82
N LYS A 266 -22.83 3.12 17.60
CA LYS A 266 -23.03 2.05 18.59
C LYS A 266 -22.15 0.86 18.28
N GLY A 267 -22.01 -0.07 19.25
CA GLY A 267 -21.17 -1.23 19.14
C GLY A 267 -19.68 -0.96 19.47
N LYS A 268 -18.91 -1.99 19.74
CA LYS A 268 -17.47 -1.88 19.99
C LYS A 268 -16.71 -1.82 18.67
N VAL A 269 -15.64 -1.04 18.63
CA VAL A 269 -14.76 -0.93 17.46
C VAL A 269 -13.32 -1.22 17.87
N TYR A 270 -12.68 -2.06 17.12
CA TYR A 270 -11.29 -2.45 17.29
C TYR A 270 -10.52 -2.08 16.03
N VAL A 271 -9.44 -1.32 16.14
CA VAL A 271 -8.62 -0.90 15.03
C VAL A 271 -7.26 -1.56 15.12
N LEU A 272 -6.91 -2.35 14.11
CA LEU A 272 -5.66 -3.09 14.08
C LEU A 272 -4.60 -2.29 13.32
N VAL A 273 -3.44 -2.12 13.93
CA VAL A 273 -2.31 -1.39 13.34
C VAL A 273 -1.00 -2.14 13.52
N ASN A 274 -0.06 -1.90 12.63
CA ASN A 274 1.32 -2.34 12.79
C ASN A 274 2.30 -1.24 12.37
N GLU A 275 3.59 -1.52 12.37
CA GLU A 275 4.68 -0.60 12.06
C GLU A 275 4.62 0.00 10.65
N TYR A 276 3.82 -0.56 9.75
CA TYR A 276 3.60 -0.09 8.37
C TYR A 276 2.29 0.70 8.20
N SER A 277 1.42 0.72 9.22
CA SER A 277 0.23 1.55 9.23
C SER A 277 0.63 3.02 9.29
N ALA A 278 0.29 3.82 8.26
CA ALA A 278 0.81 5.18 8.12
C ALA A 278 -0.24 6.20 7.64
N SER A 279 0.00 7.49 7.92
CA SER A 279 -0.75 8.61 7.32
C SER A 279 -2.27 8.54 7.58
N ALA A 280 -3.12 8.37 6.57
CA ALA A 280 -4.58 8.28 6.71
C ALA A 280 -5.02 7.12 7.63
N ALA A 281 -4.27 6.01 7.67
CA ALA A 281 -4.50 4.92 8.62
C ALA A 281 -4.26 5.38 10.08
N GLU A 282 -3.24 6.21 10.29
CA GLU A 282 -2.93 6.78 11.61
C GLU A 282 -3.94 7.86 12.02
N ILE A 283 -4.52 8.59 11.05
CA ILE A 283 -5.61 9.53 11.31
C ILE A 283 -6.84 8.78 11.85
N LEU A 284 -7.19 7.64 11.21
CA LEU A 284 -8.30 6.82 11.69
C LEU A 284 -8.01 6.25 13.08
N ALA A 285 -6.87 5.60 13.26
CA ALA A 285 -6.48 5.01 14.55
C ALA A 285 -6.40 6.08 15.65
N GLY A 286 -5.77 7.23 15.38
CA GLY A 286 -5.61 8.32 16.33
C GLY A 286 -6.94 8.98 16.72
N ALA A 287 -7.84 9.22 15.76
CA ALA A 287 -9.16 9.77 16.04
C ALA A 287 -10.00 8.82 16.90
N MET A 288 -10.01 7.53 16.56
CA MET A 288 -10.74 6.51 17.33
C MET A 288 -10.19 6.35 18.76
N GLN A 289 -8.87 6.43 18.93
CA GLN A 289 -8.20 6.36 20.23
C GLN A 289 -8.49 7.60 21.07
N ASP A 290 -8.28 8.80 20.51
CA ASP A 290 -8.40 10.07 21.25
C ASP A 290 -9.84 10.39 21.63
N GLN A 291 -10.80 9.97 20.83
CA GLN A 291 -12.23 10.09 21.16
C GLN A 291 -12.74 8.97 22.08
N ASP A 292 -11.87 8.05 22.53
CA ASP A 292 -12.25 6.85 23.28
C ASP A 292 -13.36 6.02 22.61
N ARG A 293 -13.42 6.07 21.28
CA ARG A 293 -14.45 5.41 20.49
C ARG A 293 -14.04 3.99 20.09
N GLY A 294 -12.75 3.72 19.96
CA GLY A 294 -12.21 2.44 19.57
C GLY A 294 -11.03 2.01 20.42
N THR A 295 -10.74 0.72 20.42
CA THR A 295 -9.55 0.13 21.01
C THR A 295 -8.53 -0.15 19.92
N ILE A 296 -7.33 0.40 20.04
CA ILE A 296 -6.24 0.19 19.09
C ILE A 296 -5.41 -1.02 19.52
N ILE A 297 -5.24 -1.98 18.62
CA ILE A 297 -4.58 -3.27 18.92
C ILE A 297 -3.45 -3.49 17.92
N GLY A 298 -2.29 -3.90 18.39
CA GLY A 298 -1.16 -4.26 17.54
C GLY A 298 0.17 -3.71 17.98
N ARG A 299 0.92 -3.08 17.08
CA ARG A 299 2.21 -2.45 17.33
C ARG A 299 2.18 -0.97 16.99
N ARG A 300 3.14 -0.22 17.52
CA ARG A 300 3.29 1.21 17.23
C ARG A 300 3.35 1.46 15.72
N SER A 301 2.51 2.36 15.23
CA SER A 301 2.40 2.69 13.81
C SER A 301 3.63 3.43 13.27
N PHE A 302 3.64 3.77 11.99
CA PHE A 302 4.80 4.32 11.29
C PHE A 302 5.24 5.70 11.78
N GLY A 303 4.30 6.61 12.06
CA GLY A 303 4.58 7.97 12.47
C GLY A 303 4.70 8.98 11.31
N LYS A 304 3.78 8.94 10.35
CA LYS A 304 3.69 9.96 9.29
C LYS A 304 2.57 10.94 9.57
N GLY A 305 2.92 12.09 10.15
CA GLY A 305 2.01 13.19 10.51
C GLY A 305 2.06 14.39 9.55
N LEU A 306 2.45 14.18 8.28
CA LEU A 306 2.63 15.21 7.28
C LEU A 306 1.51 15.22 6.25
N VAL A 307 0.97 16.42 5.95
CA VAL A 307 -0.03 16.64 4.91
C VAL A 307 0.68 17.09 3.64
N GLN A 308 0.46 16.35 2.57
CA GLN A 308 1.06 16.62 1.28
C GLN A 308 0.02 17.12 0.29
N ARG A 309 0.41 18.10 -0.54
CA ARG A 309 -0.39 18.61 -1.65
C ARG A 309 0.32 18.36 -2.96
N PRO A 310 -0.36 17.77 -3.96
CA PRO A 310 0.16 17.69 -5.31
C PRO A 310 0.18 19.08 -5.95
N ILE A 311 1.22 19.36 -6.70
CA ILE A 311 1.38 20.53 -7.58
C ILE A 311 1.70 19.93 -8.95
N ASP A 312 0.70 19.91 -9.81
CA ASP A 312 0.81 19.32 -11.14
C ASP A 312 1.45 20.29 -12.13
N PHE A 313 2.30 19.78 -13.01
CA PHE A 313 2.87 20.51 -14.15
C PHE A 313 2.15 20.12 -15.45
N GLU A 314 2.25 20.99 -16.47
CA GLU A 314 1.58 20.82 -17.76
C GLU A 314 2.04 19.58 -18.52
N ASP A 315 3.27 19.12 -18.30
CA ASP A 315 3.83 17.90 -18.88
C ASP A 315 3.35 16.60 -18.19
N GLY A 316 2.48 16.73 -17.17
CA GLY A 316 1.96 15.62 -16.37
C GLY A 316 2.89 15.16 -15.24
N SER A 317 4.05 15.78 -15.07
CA SER A 317 4.89 15.59 -13.89
C SER A 317 4.30 16.32 -12.68
N MET A 318 4.77 16.03 -11.48
CA MET A 318 4.18 16.54 -10.24
C MET A 318 5.22 16.72 -9.14
N ILE A 319 5.07 17.78 -8.38
CA ILE A 319 5.69 17.88 -7.05
C ILE A 319 4.63 17.48 -6.00
N ARG A 320 4.94 16.54 -5.15
CA ARG A 320 4.18 16.28 -3.92
C ARG A 320 4.90 17.02 -2.79
N LEU A 321 4.32 18.15 -2.32
CA LEU A 321 4.94 19.03 -1.35
C LEU A 321 4.24 18.92 0.01
N THR A 322 5.00 18.74 1.08
CA THR A 322 4.52 18.85 2.45
C THR A 322 4.16 20.29 2.78
N ILE A 323 2.90 20.55 3.14
CA ILE A 323 2.38 21.90 3.38
C ILE A 323 1.91 22.13 4.81
N ALA A 324 1.67 21.05 5.59
CA ALA A 324 1.18 21.10 6.95
C ALA A 324 1.51 19.83 7.72
N HIS A 325 1.41 19.90 9.05
CA HIS A 325 1.27 18.73 9.92
C HIS A 325 -0.21 18.44 10.13
N TYR A 326 -0.55 17.18 10.45
CA TYR A 326 -1.85 16.88 11.01
C TYR A 326 -1.72 16.49 12.49
N TYR A 327 -2.79 16.78 13.20
CA TYR A 327 -2.90 16.59 14.65
C TYR A 327 -4.16 15.80 14.94
N THR A 328 -4.06 14.84 15.84
CA THR A 328 -5.20 14.06 16.31
C THR A 328 -6.11 14.90 17.22
N PRO A 329 -7.31 14.44 17.59
CA PRO A 329 -8.23 15.22 18.43
C PRO A 329 -7.66 15.71 19.77
N SER A 330 -6.75 14.96 20.38
CA SER A 330 -6.07 15.38 21.61
C SER A 330 -5.00 16.47 21.41
N GLY A 331 -4.73 16.87 20.17
CA GLY A 331 -3.73 17.88 19.82
C GLY A 331 -2.33 17.35 19.61
N ARG A 332 -2.10 16.03 19.67
CA ARG A 332 -0.77 15.45 19.44
C ARG A 332 -0.44 15.36 17.96
N CYS A 333 0.78 15.79 17.61
CA CYS A 333 1.38 15.48 16.32
C CYS A 333 2.06 14.12 16.42
N ILE A 334 1.73 13.21 15.51
CA ILE A 334 2.29 11.85 15.53
C ILE A 334 3.52 11.69 14.64
N GLN A 335 3.95 12.76 13.96
CA GLN A 335 5.12 12.73 13.10
C GLN A 335 6.36 12.27 13.87
N LYS A 336 7.00 11.19 13.40
CA LYS A 336 8.28 10.77 13.95
C LYS A 336 9.38 11.79 13.59
N PRO A 337 10.42 11.95 14.42
CA PRO A 337 11.52 12.85 14.12
C PRO A 337 12.20 12.52 12.79
N TYR A 338 12.68 13.55 12.10
CA TYR A 338 13.53 13.44 10.91
C TYR A 338 14.51 14.61 10.86
N ALA A 339 15.69 14.37 10.31
CA ALA A 339 16.64 15.42 9.96
C ALA A 339 16.40 15.82 8.48
N LYS A 340 16.50 17.12 8.21
CA LYS A 340 16.42 17.63 6.84
C LYS A 340 17.61 17.11 6.04
N GLY A 341 17.38 16.65 4.81
CA GLY A 341 18.40 16.08 3.95
C GLY A 341 18.76 14.62 4.23
N ASP A 342 18.35 14.07 5.35
CA ASP A 342 18.65 12.69 5.76
C ASP A 342 17.45 11.76 5.55
N GLN A 343 17.21 11.39 4.30
CA GLN A 343 16.15 10.46 3.93
C GLN A 343 16.50 9.00 4.28
N GLU A 344 17.79 8.67 4.29
CA GLU A 344 18.26 7.31 4.56
C GLU A 344 18.02 6.93 6.02
N ASP A 345 18.40 7.79 6.95
CA ASP A 345 18.14 7.59 8.38
C ASP A 345 16.65 7.41 8.68
N TYR A 346 15.82 8.23 8.04
CA TYR A 346 14.36 8.13 8.17
C TYR A 346 13.80 6.80 7.64
N ALA A 347 14.32 6.29 6.53
CA ALA A 347 13.92 5.01 5.95
C ALA A 347 14.30 3.82 6.84
N MET A 348 15.43 3.92 7.54
CA MET A 348 15.96 2.88 8.44
C MET A 348 15.24 2.80 9.81
N ASP A 349 14.26 3.66 10.09
CA ASP A 349 13.57 3.74 11.38
C ASP A 349 12.98 2.39 11.85
N ILE A 350 12.28 1.68 10.97
CA ILE A 350 11.67 0.38 11.33
C ILE A 350 12.75 -0.65 11.70
N GLU A 351 13.87 -0.65 10.99
CA GLU A 351 15.00 -1.54 11.31
C GLU A 351 15.64 -1.18 12.66
N LYS A 352 15.77 0.14 12.95
CA LYS A 352 16.25 0.60 14.26
C LYS A 352 15.29 0.17 15.37
N ARG A 353 14.00 0.35 15.19
CA ARG A 353 12.96 -0.09 16.14
C ARG A 353 13.01 -1.59 16.39
N PHE A 354 13.23 -2.38 15.32
CA PHE A 354 13.43 -3.83 15.44
C PHE A 354 14.68 -4.16 16.30
N LYS A 355 15.82 -3.52 16.02
CA LYS A 355 17.07 -3.74 16.75
C LYS A 355 16.98 -3.31 18.23
N HIS A 356 16.19 -2.28 18.53
CA HIS A 356 15.96 -1.79 19.89
C HIS A 356 14.88 -2.59 20.65
N GLY A 357 14.29 -3.60 20.04
CA GLY A 357 13.30 -4.46 20.69
C GLY A 357 11.87 -3.91 20.74
N GLU A 358 11.60 -2.74 20.14
CA GLU A 358 10.28 -2.10 20.17
C GLU A 358 9.17 -2.92 19.51
N LEU A 359 9.51 -3.83 18.58
CA LEU A 359 8.53 -4.69 17.95
C LEU A 359 8.18 -5.93 18.81
N TYR A 360 8.97 -6.20 19.85
CA TYR A 360 8.81 -7.38 20.71
C TYR A 360 8.28 -7.04 22.11
N SER A 361 8.57 -5.84 22.62
CA SER A 361 8.16 -5.41 23.96
C SER A 361 7.69 -3.96 23.96
N ALA A 362 6.53 -3.73 24.58
CA ALA A 362 6.04 -2.39 24.83
C ALA A 362 6.98 -1.59 25.74
N ASP A 363 7.66 -2.25 26.67
CA ASP A 363 8.59 -1.62 27.63
C ASP A 363 9.85 -1.05 26.98
N SER A 364 10.15 -1.50 25.74
CA SER A 364 11.26 -0.94 24.95
C SER A 364 10.90 0.39 24.25
N ILE A 365 9.63 0.83 24.34
CA ILE A 365 9.14 2.04 23.68
C ILE A 365 9.11 3.18 24.69
N HIS A 366 9.96 4.18 24.50
CA HIS A 366 10.07 5.33 25.39
C HIS A 366 9.64 6.63 24.69
N PHE A 367 8.82 7.39 25.36
CA PHE A 367 8.41 8.73 24.95
C PHE A 367 8.81 9.76 25.99
N ALA A 368 9.26 10.93 25.55
CA ALA A 368 9.52 12.05 26.46
C ALA A 368 8.21 12.50 27.15
N ASP A 369 8.31 12.99 28.37
CA ASP A 369 7.13 13.46 29.12
C ASP A 369 6.38 14.59 28.40
N SER A 370 7.09 15.43 27.65
CA SER A 370 6.52 16.49 26.82
C SER A 370 5.64 15.99 25.67
N LEU A 371 5.69 14.70 25.35
CA LEU A 371 4.90 14.06 24.30
C LEU A 371 3.70 13.27 24.85
N LYS A 372 3.42 13.39 26.15
CA LYS A 372 2.23 12.79 26.78
C LYS A 372 1.02 13.69 26.61
N TYR A 373 -0.06 13.11 26.16
CA TYR A 373 -1.38 13.73 25.98
C TYR A 373 -2.44 12.86 26.66
N GLN A 374 -3.69 13.32 26.70
CA GLN A 374 -4.81 12.56 27.24
C GLN A 374 -5.92 12.43 26.21
N THR A 375 -6.58 11.28 26.20
CA THR A 375 -7.81 11.08 25.42
C THR A 375 -8.94 11.99 25.96
N LEU A 376 -9.90 12.34 25.10
CA LEU A 376 -10.85 13.42 25.40
C LEU A 376 -11.95 13.06 26.40
N ARG A 377 -12.30 11.78 26.53
CA ARG A 377 -13.43 11.35 27.38
C ARG A 377 -12.98 10.59 28.63
N ARG A 378 -11.99 9.70 28.50
CA ARG A 378 -11.52 8.84 29.60
C ARG A 378 -10.20 9.27 30.20
N HIS A 379 -9.57 10.31 29.63
CA HIS A 379 -8.29 10.84 30.07
C HIS A 379 -7.18 9.79 30.17
N ARG A 380 -7.17 8.81 29.27
CA ARG A 380 -6.09 7.82 29.16
C ARG A 380 -4.86 8.49 28.57
N THR A 381 -3.68 8.11 29.04
CA THR A 381 -2.42 8.61 28.47
C THR A 381 -2.22 8.08 27.05
N VAL A 382 -1.93 8.97 26.12
CA VAL A 382 -1.53 8.69 24.73
C VAL A 382 -0.30 9.52 24.38
N TYR A 383 0.42 9.14 23.33
CA TYR A 383 1.71 9.72 23.02
C TYR A 383 1.75 10.34 21.63
N GLY A 384 2.49 11.45 21.47
CA GLY A 384 2.84 12.09 20.21
C GLY A 384 4.26 11.77 19.76
N GLY A 385 4.68 12.33 18.63
CA GLY A 385 6.08 12.33 18.18
C GLY A 385 6.63 11.01 17.63
N GLY A 386 5.78 10.00 17.37
CA GLY A 386 6.31 8.72 16.89
C GLY A 386 5.27 7.68 16.47
N GLY A 387 4.17 8.11 15.84
CA GLY A 387 3.06 7.23 15.46
C GLY A 387 2.03 7.02 16.56
N ILE A 388 1.11 6.10 16.31
CA ILE A 388 0.05 5.72 17.25
C ILE A 388 0.53 4.52 18.07
N MET A 389 0.68 4.70 19.38
CA MET A 389 0.92 3.60 20.31
C MET A 389 -0.40 2.86 20.56
N PRO A 390 -0.48 1.53 20.37
CA PRO A 390 -1.72 0.80 20.57
C PRO A 390 -2.11 0.75 22.07
N ASP A 391 -3.41 0.63 22.34
CA ASP A 391 -3.94 0.40 23.68
C ASP A 391 -3.64 -1.03 24.17
N VAL A 392 -3.58 -1.96 23.22
CA VAL A 392 -3.22 -3.36 23.46
C VAL A 392 -2.06 -3.72 22.56
N PHE A 393 -0.88 -3.82 23.13
CA PHE A 393 0.32 -4.20 22.40
C PHE A 393 0.31 -5.71 22.10
N VAL A 394 0.65 -6.07 20.85
CA VAL A 394 0.83 -7.44 20.41
C VAL A 394 2.22 -7.59 19.80
N PRO A 395 3.13 -8.34 20.45
CA PRO A 395 4.50 -8.46 19.96
C PRO A 395 4.59 -9.14 18.59
N LEU A 396 5.62 -8.77 17.83
CA LEU A 396 5.95 -9.44 16.58
C LEU A 396 6.35 -10.90 16.86
N ASP A 397 5.71 -11.81 16.16
CA ASP A 397 6.07 -13.22 16.21
C ASP A 397 7.12 -13.54 15.14
N THR A 398 8.34 -13.81 15.57
CA THR A 398 9.44 -14.20 14.67
C THR A 398 9.53 -15.70 14.48
N THR A 399 8.73 -16.48 15.19
CA THR A 399 8.77 -17.95 15.12
C THR A 399 7.96 -18.53 13.98
N GLN A 400 6.88 -17.83 13.57
CA GLN A 400 6.00 -18.29 12.49
C GLN A 400 6.66 -18.27 11.11
N PHE A 401 7.48 -17.23 10.82
CA PHE A 401 8.17 -17.08 9.55
C PHE A 401 9.67 -17.28 9.73
N THR A 402 10.12 -18.50 9.55
CA THR A 402 11.54 -18.88 9.63
C THR A 402 12.37 -18.12 8.58
N LEU A 403 13.70 -18.14 8.73
CA LEU A 403 14.58 -17.55 7.72
C LEU A 403 14.42 -18.25 6.36
N LEU A 404 14.26 -19.57 6.37
CA LEU A 404 13.99 -20.34 5.15
C LEU A 404 12.67 -19.92 4.50
N HIS A 405 11.58 -19.76 5.29
CA HIS A 405 10.30 -19.29 4.78
C HIS A 405 10.44 -17.95 4.05
N ARG A 406 11.14 -16.98 4.66
CA ARG A 406 11.39 -15.65 4.05
C ARG A 406 12.18 -15.75 2.76
N GLN A 407 13.19 -16.61 2.70
CA GLN A 407 13.99 -16.81 1.48
C GLN A 407 13.17 -17.47 0.36
N ILE A 408 12.33 -18.45 0.68
CA ILE A 408 11.38 -19.10 -0.24
C ILE A 408 10.38 -18.07 -0.78
N ALA A 409 9.78 -17.27 0.11
CA ALA A 409 8.82 -16.23 -0.26
C ALA A 409 9.44 -15.14 -1.14
N ALA A 410 10.63 -14.64 -0.81
CA ALA A 410 11.36 -13.63 -1.57
C ALA A 410 11.66 -14.06 -3.02
N ARG A 411 11.74 -15.38 -3.28
CA ARG A 411 11.92 -15.95 -4.62
C ARG A 411 10.62 -16.39 -5.29
N SER A 412 9.48 -16.00 -4.70
CA SER A 412 8.14 -16.33 -5.22
C SER A 412 7.87 -17.83 -5.37
N LEU A 413 8.61 -18.71 -4.69
CA LEU A 413 8.47 -20.16 -4.85
C LEU A 413 7.08 -20.63 -4.41
N ILE A 414 6.52 -20.05 -3.33
CA ILE A 414 5.19 -20.37 -2.82
C ILE A 414 4.12 -20.02 -3.85
N ILE A 415 4.18 -18.79 -4.38
CA ILE A 415 3.22 -18.30 -5.38
C ILE A 415 3.30 -19.15 -6.66
N ASN A 416 4.51 -19.43 -7.15
CA ASN A 416 4.70 -20.22 -8.36
C ASN A 416 4.22 -21.67 -8.22
N ALA A 417 4.47 -22.29 -7.06
CA ALA A 417 3.95 -23.64 -6.78
C ALA A 417 2.41 -23.64 -6.72
N THR A 418 1.82 -22.64 -6.05
CA THR A 418 0.35 -22.49 -5.98
C THR A 418 -0.25 -22.33 -7.36
N LEU A 419 0.29 -21.42 -8.18
CA LEU A 419 -0.24 -21.18 -9.53
C LEU A 419 -0.19 -22.42 -10.42
N ARG A 420 0.94 -23.15 -10.39
CA ARG A 420 1.07 -24.44 -11.13
C ARG A 420 0.04 -25.45 -10.66
N TYR A 421 -0.12 -25.61 -9.36
CA TYR A 421 -1.06 -26.55 -8.79
C TYR A 421 -2.52 -26.18 -9.13
N VAL A 422 -2.90 -24.94 -8.93
CA VAL A 422 -4.28 -24.48 -9.25
C VAL A 422 -4.56 -24.55 -10.74
N ASP A 423 -3.60 -24.24 -11.62
CA ASP A 423 -3.75 -24.39 -13.06
C ASP A 423 -4.04 -25.85 -13.45
N GLN A 424 -3.41 -26.79 -12.78
CA GLN A 424 -3.60 -28.23 -13.05
C GLN A 424 -4.91 -28.79 -12.49
N HIS A 425 -5.36 -28.33 -11.32
CA HIS A 425 -6.43 -28.94 -10.55
C HIS A 425 -7.67 -28.05 -10.38
N ARG A 426 -7.74 -26.89 -11.06
CA ARG A 426 -8.82 -25.90 -10.87
C ARG A 426 -10.23 -26.50 -11.02
N GLN A 427 -10.45 -27.30 -12.05
CA GLN A 427 -11.77 -27.90 -12.30
C GLN A 427 -12.12 -28.93 -11.22
N GLU A 428 -11.17 -29.77 -10.85
CA GLU A 428 -11.31 -30.75 -9.78
C GLU A 428 -11.63 -30.05 -8.44
N LEU A 429 -10.84 -29.03 -8.08
CA LEU A 429 -11.05 -28.25 -6.86
C LEU A 429 -12.43 -27.60 -6.82
N LYS A 430 -12.88 -26.99 -7.91
CA LYS A 430 -14.21 -26.35 -7.99
C LYS A 430 -15.36 -27.36 -7.97
N SER A 431 -15.19 -28.52 -8.56
CA SER A 431 -16.21 -29.57 -8.52
C SER A 431 -16.31 -30.25 -7.17
N ARG A 432 -15.16 -30.46 -6.50
CA ARG A 432 -15.08 -31.10 -5.20
C ARG A 432 -15.52 -30.18 -4.05
N TYR A 433 -15.12 -28.92 -4.12
CA TYR A 433 -15.41 -27.92 -3.07
C TYR A 433 -16.30 -26.83 -3.66
N THR A 434 -17.61 -27.02 -3.61
CA THR A 434 -18.59 -26.04 -4.13
C THR A 434 -18.80 -24.86 -3.18
N ALA A 435 -18.53 -25.03 -1.89
CA ALA A 435 -18.57 -24.01 -0.87
C ALA A 435 -17.21 -23.86 -0.18
N PHE A 436 -16.85 -22.62 0.17
CA PHE A 436 -15.59 -22.36 0.85
C PHE A 436 -15.47 -23.06 2.21
N ASP A 437 -16.56 -23.16 2.98
CA ASP A 437 -16.52 -23.78 4.30
C ASP A 437 -16.18 -25.29 4.23
N ASP A 438 -16.58 -25.98 3.16
CA ASP A 438 -16.16 -27.35 2.92
C ASP A 438 -14.66 -27.43 2.59
N PHE A 439 -14.16 -26.57 1.71
CA PHE A 439 -12.72 -26.45 1.44
C PHE A 439 -11.93 -26.11 2.71
N TYR A 440 -12.43 -25.14 3.47
CA TYR A 440 -11.80 -24.68 4.69
C TYR A 440 -11.60 -25.81 5.70
N ASN A 441 -12.62 -26.64 5.90
CA ASN A 441 -12.58 -27.72 6.89
C ASN A 441 -11.85 -28.98 6.38
N ASN A 442 -11.99 -29.32 5.10
CA ASN A 442 -11.63 -30.64 4.59
C ASN A 442 -10.42 -30.66 3.64
N TYR A 443 -10.02 -29.50 3.06
CA TYR A 443 -8.88 -29.47 2.15
C TYR A 443 -7.56 -29.52 2.92
N THR A 444 -6.71 -30.46 2.51
CA THR A 444 -5.33 -30.59 2.99
C THR A 444 -4.37 -30.35 1.83
N VAL A 445 -3.36 -29.52 2.04
CA VAL A 445 -2.30 -29.25 1.05
C VAL A 445 -1.53 -30.54 0.77
N PRO A 446 -1.44 -31.00 -0.49
CA PRO A 446 -0.68 -32.19 -0.84
C PRO A 446 0.80 -32.07 -0.46
N GLN A 447 1.35 -33.13 0.09
CA GLN A 447 2.76 -33.19 0.49
C GLN A 447 3.69 -32.89 -0.72
N SER A 448 3.33 -33.35 -1.91
CA SER A 448 4.08 -33.11 -3.15
C SER A 448 4.30 -31.62 -3.45
N MET A 449 3.37 -30.73 -3.06
CA MET A 449 3.56 -29.28 -3.23
C MET A 449 4.68 -28.75 -2.32
N THR A 450 4.68 -29.14 -1.05
CA THR A 450 5.72 -28.70 -0.10
C THR A 450 7.08 -29.29 -0.44
N ASP A 451 7.11 -30.57 -0.83
CA ASP A 451 8.33 -31.25 -1.27
C ASP A 451 8.94 -30.57 -2.50
N SER A 452 8.11 -30.17 -3.47
CA SER A 452 8.58 -29.46 -4.65
C SER A 452 9.18 -28.08 -4.33
N ILE A 453 8.63 -27.36 -3.34
CA ILE A 453 9.16 -26.08 -2.87
C ILE A 453 10.50 -26.28 -2.16
N PHE A 454 10.61 -27.29 -1.30
CA PHE A 454 11.86 -27.57 -0.60
C PHE A 454 12.96 -28.09 -1.54
N ALA A 455 12.62 -28.95 -2.50
CA ALA A 455 13.56 -29.38 -3.54
C ALA A 455 14.09 -28.21 -4.38
N GLU A 456 13.22 -27.26 -4.72
CA GLU A 456 13.64 -26.06 -5.44
C GLU A 456 14.49 -25.12 -4.56
N ALA A 457 14.17 -25.01 -3.26
CA ALA A 457 14.97 -24.26 -2.30
C ALA A 457 16.39 -24.85 -2.15
N GLU A 458 16.51 -26.18 -2.13
CA GLU A 458 17.78 -26.90 -2.13
C GLU A 458 18.56 -26.69 -3.43
N ARG A 459 17.89 -26.86 -4.59
CA ARG A 459 18.47 -26.62 -5.92
C ARG A 459 19.05 -25.22 -6.06
N LEU A 460 18.35 -24.21 -5.50
CA LEU A 460 18.77 -22.82 -5.48
C LEU A 460 19.81 -22.51 -4.39
N LYS A 461 20.21 -23.51 -3.60
CA LYS A 461 21.20 -23.41 -2.51
C LYS A 461 20.87 -22.26 -1.56
N LEU A 462 19.60 -22.19 -1.08
CA LEU A 462 19.20 -21.17 -0.13
C LEU A 462 20.01 -21.31 1.17
N LYS A 463 20.54 -20.19 1.69
CA LYS A 463 21.47 -20.20 2.85
C LYS A 463 20.87 -20.81 4.12
N ALA A 464 19.55 -20.70 4.29
CA ALA A 464 18.84 -21.24 5.44
C ALA A 464 18.30 -22.66 5.23
N TYR A 465 18.60 -23.31 4.08
CA TYR A 465 18.10 -24.65 3.81
C TYR A 465 18.78 -25.69 4.72
N SER A 466 17.97 -26.37 5.52
CA SER A 466 18.32 -27.56 6.29
C SER A 466 17.05 -28.35 6.59
N LYS A 467 17.17 -29.63 6.96
CA LYS A 467 16.01 -30.47 7.33
C LYS A 467 15.25 -29.86 8.51
N GLU A 468 15.94 -29.39 9.53
CA GLU A 468 15.34 -28.76 10.71
C GLU A 468 14.56 -27.50 10.36
N GLU A 469 15.12 -26.65 9.51
CA GLU A 469 14.43 -25.43 9.03
C GLU A 469 13.23 -25.74 8.13
N CYS A 470 13.30 -26.81 7.32
CA CYS A 470 12.14 -27.30 6.57
C CYS A 470 11.01 -27.74 7.50
N ASP A 471 11.31 -28.51 8.53
CA ASP A 471 10.32 -28.99 9.51
C ASP A 471 9.66 -27.81 10.26
N LYS A 472 10.44 -26.80 10.66
CA LYS A 472 9.94 -25.57 11.29
C LYS A 472 9.08 -24.71 10.33
N THR A 473 9.45 -24.70 9.03
CA THR A 473 8.78 -23.89 8.00
C THR A 473 7.46 -24.51 7.54
N LEU A 474 7.36 -25.84 7.55
CA LEU A 474 6.26 -26.61 6.95
C LEU A 474 4.86 -26.22 7.44
N PRO A 475 4.60 -26.00 8.74
CA PRO A 475 3.25 -25.66 9.21
C PRO A 475 2.73 -24.37 8.58
N MET A 476 3.51 -23.28 8.63
CA MET A 476 3.13 -21.98 8.07
C MET A 476 3.08 -22.00 6.54
N LEU A 477 3.98 -22.75 5.91
CA LEU A 477 3.98 -22.96 4.45
C LEU A 477 2.67 -23.61 3.99
N LYS A 478 2.17 -24.64 4.69
CA LYS A 478 0.88 -25.29 4.39
C LYS A 478 -0.30 -24.31 4.55
N VAL A 479 -0.31 -23.50 5.60
CA VAL A 479 -1.37 -22.49 5.79
C VAL A 479 -1.37 -21.48 4.63
N GLN A 480 -0.20 -20.98 4.27
CA GLN A 480 -0.08 -19.99 3.19
C GLN A 480 -0.45 -20.57 1.82
N LEU A 481 -0.04 -21.80 1.51
CA LEU A 481 -0.46 -22.51 0.30
C LEU A 481 -1.97 -22.69 0.24
N LYS A 482 -2.60 -23.13 1.33
CA LYS A 482 -4.06 -23.28 1.43
C LYS A 482 -4.77 -21.94 1.19
N ALA A 483 -4.28 -20.87 1.81
CA ALA A 483 -4.84 -19.53 1.65
C ALA A 483 -4.72 -19.03 0.21
N LEU A 484 -3.56 -19.22 -0.44
CA LEU A 484 -3.36 -18.82 -1.83
C LEU A 484 -4.23 -19.63 -2.81
N ILE A 485 -4.40 -20.93 -2.58
CA ILE A 485 -5.33 -21.76 -3.36
C ILE A 485 -6.76 -21.24 -3.20
N ALA A 486 -7.18 -20.93 -1.97
CA ALA A 486 -8.50 -20.37 -1.72
C ALA A 486 -8.70 -19.03 -2.46
N ARG A 487 -7.71 -18.12 -2.43
CA ARG A 487 -7.73 -16.88 -3.21
C ARG A 487 -7.96 -17.11 -4.70
N ASP A 488 -7.23 -18.07 -5.27
CA ASP A 488 -7.24 -18.32 -6.73
C ASP A 488 -8.50 -19.07 -7.19
N ILE A 489 -9.20 -19.74 -6.27
CA ILE A 489 -10.48 -20.46 -6.55
C ILE A 489 -11.69 -19.55 -6.27
N TRP A 490 -11.66 -18.77 -5.20
CA TRP A 490 -12.72 -17.84 -4.75
C TRP A 490 -12.26 -16.38 -4.82
N ASP A 491 -11.80 -15.79 -3.70
CA ASP A 491 -11.40 -14.38 -3.63
C ASP A 491 -10.51 -14.09 -2.40
N MET A 492 -10.18 -12.82 -2.19
CA MET A 492 -9.37 -12.33 -1.06
C MET A 492 -10.06 -12.53 0.31
N ASN A 493 -11.39 -12.55 0.38
CA ASN A 493 -12.10 -12.89 1.61
C ASN A 493 -11.65 -14.25 2.17
N GLU A 494 -11.61 -15.26 1.31
CA GLU A 494 -11.26 -16.62 1.67
C GLU A 494 -9.77 -16.74 2.03
N TYR A 495 -8.91 -15.99 1.35
CA TYR A 495 -7.50 -15.87 1.72
C TYR A 495 -7.34 -15.35 3.14
N TYR A 496 -7.98 -14.23 3.47
CA TYR A 496 -7.85 -13.63 4.79
C TYR A 496 -8.55 -14.45 5.87
N ARG A 497 -9.64 -15.16 5.58
CA ARG A 497 -10.26 -16.08 6.54
C ARG A 497 -9.28 -17.16 7.02
N ILE A 498 -8.42 -17.67 6.14
CA ILE A 498 -7.39 -18.66 6.49
C ILE A 498 -6.19 -17.99 7.18
N MET A 499 -5.64 -16.92 6.59
CA MET A 499 -4.44 -16.26 7.13
C MET A 499 -4.65 -15.62 8.49
N ASN A 500 -5.84 -15.09 8.75
CA ASN A 500 -6.17 -14.42 10.00
C ASN A 500 -6.22 -15.36 11.21
N GLU A 501 -6.30 -16.65 11.02
CA GLU A 501 -6.15 -17.63 12.11
C GLU A 501 -4.73 -17.64 12.69
N GLN A 502 -3.74 -17.29 11.88
CA GLN A 502 -2.35 -17.22 12.29
C GLN A 502 -1.91 -15.78 12.62
N ASN A 503 -2.75 -14.77 12.34
CA ASN A 503 -2.43 -13.37 12.63
C ASN A 503 -2.70 -13.05 14.10
N ARG A 504 -1.65 -12.95 14.91
CA ARG A 504 -1.76 -12.71 16.36
C ARG A 504 -2.51 -11.42 16.72
N ILE A 505 -2.38 -10.36 15.91
CA ILE A 505 -3.10 -9.10 16.14
C ILE A 505 -4.60 -9.32 15.95
N VAL A 506 -4.99 -10.01 14.88
CA VAL A 506 -6.39 -10.36 14.62
C VAL A 506 -6.93 -11.27 15.71
N GLN A 507 -6.19 -12.32 16.09
CA GLN A 507 -6.63 -13.23 17.14
C GLN A 507 -6.79 -12.55 18.49
N LYS A 508 -5.91 -11.59 18.82
CA LYS A 508 -6.05 -10.78 20.04
C LYS A 508 -7.29 -9.90 20.01
N ALA A 509 -7.60 -9.31 18.87
CA ALA A 509 -8.83 -8.54 18.70
C ALA A 509 -10.09 -9.42 18.84
N VAL A 510 -10.08 -10.60 18.26
CA VAL A 510 -11.18 -11.58 18.40
C VAL A 510 -11.35 -12.00 19.85
N GLU A 511 -10.27 -12.32 20.57
CA GLU A 511 -10.30 -12.64 21.99
C GLU A 511 -10.99 -11.54 22.82
N ILE A 512 -10.63 -10.27 22.57
CA ILE A 512 -11.19 -9.13 23.30
C ILE A 512 -12.65 -8.88 22.91
N ALA A 513 -12.99 -9.03 21.63
CA ALA A 513 -14.33 -8.78 21.11
C ALA A 513 -15.36 -9.82 21.57
N THR A 514 -14.92 -11.04 21.93
CA THR A 514 -15.80 -12.15 22.35
C THR A 514 -15.93 -12.28 23.86
N LYS A 515 -15.17 -11.51 24.64
CA LYS A 515 -15.35 -11.31 26.08
C LYS A 515 -16.42 -10.26 26.37
#